data_6182a1cb51f7f26ce48c963b5cfe9733
#
_entry.id   6182a1cb51f7f26ce48c963b5cfe9733
#
_cell.length_a   1.000
_cell.length_b   1.000
_cell.length_c   1.000
_cell.angle_alpha   90.00
_cell.angle_beta   90.00
_cell.angle_gamma   90.00
#
_symmetry.space_group_name_H-M   'P 1'
#
loop_
_entity.id
_entity.type
_entity.pdbx_description
1 polymer ?
#
loop_
_entity_poly.entity_id
_entity_poly.type
_entity_poly.pdbx_seq_one_letter_code
_entity_poly.pdbx_strand_id
1 'polypeptide(L)'
;MKAKALIATMPVDAHNLYVILSSRELNNKLLLISRASQMNSVHKLKVAGADNVIMPDKVGGAHMASLVAMPDVVEFLDHISIQGGDSINLEEISMDQLPIEMNSSTLGDLVKHDKLGINIVGLKRANGEYEINPGPSTVLDGACKLFVLGNAEQIRSFNSILKYTHPYP
;
A
#
# COMPACT_ATOMS: atom_id res chain seq x y z
N MET A 1 -5.00 -12.54 -23.10
CA MET A 1 -3.78 -11.77 -22.74
C MET A 1 -3.41 -12.09 -21.30
N LYS A 2 -2.09 -12.28 -21.01
CA LYS A 2 -1.62 -12.73 -19.68
C LYS A 2 -1.06 -11.59 -18.81
N ALA A 3 -0.92 -10.36 -19.35
CA ALA A 3 -0.39 -9.22 -18.61
C ALA A 3 -1.36 -8.77 -17.52
N LYS A 4 -0.84 -8.50 -16.32
CA LYS A 4 -1.58 -7.97 -15.16
C LYS A 4 -1.46 -6.45 -15.05
N ALA A 5 -0.35 -5.89 -15.52
CA ALA A 5 -0.08 -4.46 -15.47
C ALA A 5 0.73 -4.01 -16.70
N LEU A 6 0.64 -2.72 -17.03
CA LEU A 6 1.46 -2.04 -18.02
C LEU A 6 1.90 -0.69 -17.45
N ILE A 7 3.18 -0.37 -17.64
CA ILE A 7 3.77 0.91 -17.20
C ILE A 7 4.30 1.64 -18.43
N ALA A 8 3.72 2.80 -18.75
CA ALA A 8 4.16 3.67 -19.84
C ALA A 8 5.14 4.73 -19.30
N THR A 9 6.38 4.70 -19.78
CA THR A 9 7.49 5.53 -19.25
C THR A 9 8.17 6.39 -20.30
N MET A 10 7.53 6.60 -21.45
CA MET A 10 8.12 7.38 -22.53
C MET A 10 8.29 8.85 -22.15
N PRO A 11 9.30 9.54 -22.71
CA PRO A 11 9.59 10.93 -22.36
C PRO A 11 8.51 11.90 -22.85
N VAL A 12 7.73 11.53 -23.88
CA VAL A 12 6.69 12.38 -24.48
C VAL A 12 5.32 11.93 -24.00
N ASP A 13 4.59 12.82 -23.32
CA ASP A 13 3.29 12.52 -22.71
C ASP A 13 2.24 12.05 -23.72
N ALA A 14 2.28 12.58 -24.97
CA ALA A 14 1.36 12.15 -26.03
C ALA A 14 1.56 10.68 -26.41
N HIS A 15 2.77 10.17 -26.39
CA HIS A 15 3.05 8.75 -26.64
C HIS A 15 2.51 7.88 -25.50
N ASN A 16 2.70 8.31 -24.24
CA ASN A 16 2.11 7.63 -23.10
C ASN A 16 0.58 7.60 -23.19
N LEU A 17 -0.04 8.72 -23.58
CA LEU A 17 -1.49 8.82 -23.77
C LEU A 17 -1.99 7.80 -24.79
N TYR A 18 -1.32 7.69 -25.94
CA TYR A 18 -1.67 6.72 -26.99
C TYR A 18 -1.58 5.28 -26.47
N VAL A 19 -0.50 4.94 -25.75
CA VAL A 19 -0.31 3.61 -25.19
C VAL A 19 -1.38 3.28 -24.15
N ILE A 20 -1.72 4.22 -23.26
CA ILE A 20 -2.76 4.02 -22.25
C ILE A 20 -4.13 3.79 -22.90
N LEU A 21 -4.53 4.63 -23.88
CA LEU A 21 -5.79 4.47 -24.62
C LEU A 21 -5.87 3.09 -25.27
N SER A 22 -4.86 2.73 -26.08
CA SER A 22 -4.84 1.45 -26.79
C SER A 22 -4.84 0.25 -25.85
N SER A 23 -4.13 0.36 -24.72
CA SER A 23 -4.07 -0.72 -23.74
C SER A 23 -5.38 -0.92 -23.00
N ARG A 24 -6.10 0.16 -22.68
CA ARG A 24 -7.40 0.12 -22.02
C ARG A 24 -8.46 -0.48 -22.96
N GLU A 25 -8.41 -0.15 -24.26
CA GLU A 25 -9.28 -0.74 -25.27
C GLU A 25 -9.07 -2.25 -25.40
N LEU A 26 -7.80 -2.70 -25.42
CA LEU A 26 -7.46 -4.12 -25.54
C LEU A 26 -7.77 -4.94 -24.28
N ASN A 27 -7.65 -4.34 -23.10
CA ASN A 27 -7.92 -5.01 -21.82
C ASN A 27 -8.33 -4.01 -20.75
N ASN A 28 -9.62 -3.94 -20.46
CA ASN A 28 -10.18 -3.01 -19.47
C ASN A 28 -9.85 -3.34 -18.00
N LYS A 29 -9.30 -4.54 -17.72
CA LYS A 29 -8.89 -5.00 -16.38
C LYS A 29 -7.40 -4.79 -16.10
N LEU A 30 -6.64 -4.28 -17.06
CA LEU A 30 -5.20 -4.10 -16.93
C LEU A 30 -4.91 -2.94 -15.97
N LEU A 31 -4.02 -3.16 -15.00
CA LEU A 31 -3.49 -2.05 -14.19
C LEU A 31 -2.58 -1.19 -15.07
N LEU A 32 -2.96 0.07 -15.28
CA LEU A 32 -2.25 1.00 -16.15
C LEU A 32 -1.60 2.11 -15.33
N ILE A 33 -0.27 2.16 -15.37
CA ILE A 33 0.51 3.22 -14.73
C ILE A 33 1.19 4.04 -15.83
N SER A 34 1.15 5.36 -15.74
CA SER A 34 1.77 6.23 -16.74
C SER A 34 2.69 7.26 -16.11
N ARG A 35 3.79 7.54 -16.79
CA ARG A 35 4.58 8.74 -16.56
C ARG A 35 3.87 9.95 -17.17
N ALA A 36 3.95 11.10 -16.49
CA ALA A 36 3.68 12.42 -17.05
C ALA A 36 4.86 13.36 -16.78
N SER A 37 5.18 14.20 -17.76
CA SER A 37 6.17 15.27 -17.62
C SER A 37 5.51 16.60 -17.28
N GLN A 38 4.23 16.79 -17.65
CA GLN A 38 3.49 18.02 -17.45
C GLN A 38 2.22 17.82 -16.63
N MET A 39 1.91 18.79 -15.77
CA MET A 39 0.74 18.72 -14.89
C MET A 39 -0.59 18.60 -15.64
N ASN A 40 -0.72 19.28 -16.78
CA ASN A 40 -1.92 19.22 -17.61
C ASN A 40 -2.12 17.84 -18.28
N SER A 41 -1.05 17.07 -18.44
CA SER A 41 -1.12 15.71 -19.00
C SER A 41 -1.65 14.70 -17.97
N VAL A 42 -1.50 14.95 -16.66
CA VAL A 42 -1.96 14.05 -15.59
C VAL A 42 -3.46 13.80 -15.71
N HIS A 43 -4.26 14.86 -15.86
CA HIS A 43 -5.70 14.72 -16.00
C HIS A 43 -6.07 13.95 -17.29
N LYS A 44 -5.42 14.27 -18.42
CA LYS A 44 -5.68 13.60 -19.71
C LYS A 44 -5.38 12.11 -19.64
N LEU A 45 -4.26 11.72 -19.03
CA LEU A 45 -3.87 10.32 -18.82
C LEU A 45 -4.85 9.57 -17.92
N LYS A 46 -5.35 10.23 -16.88
CA LYS A 46 -6.41 9.65 -16.03
C LYS A 46 -7.71 9.42 -16.81
N VAL A 47 -8.16 10.41 -17.58
CA VAL A 47 -9.36 10.28 -18.41
C VAL A 47 -9.17 9.20 -19.49
N ALA A 48 -7.97 9.03 -20.02
CA ALA A 48 -7.63 7.97 -20.96
C ALA A 48 -7.64 6.56 -20.34
N GLY A 49 -7.78 6.45 -19.02
CA GLY A 49 -7.91 5.19 -18.30
C GLY A 49 -6.66 4.74 -17.55
N ALA A 50 -5.67 5.61 -17.31
CA ALA A 50 -4.58 5.30 -16.41
C ALA A 50 -5.08 5.21 -14.96
N ASP A 51 -4.79 4.09 -14.29
CA ASP A 51 -5.12 3.90 -12.86
C ASP A 51 -4.23 4.79 -11.99
N ASN A 52 -2.94 4.93 -12.36
CA ASN A 52 -2.01 5.84 -11.71
C ASN A 52 -1.19 6.64 -12.73
N VAL A 53 -0.93 7.91 -12.37
CA VAL A 53 -0.06 8.79 -13.15
C VAL A 53 0.98 9.40 -12.22
N ILE A 54 2.25 9.24 -12.56
CA ILE A 54 3.40 9.69 -11.79
C ILE A 54 4.17 10.74 -12.58
N MET A 55 4.56 11.81 -11.91
CA MET A 55 5.51 12.82 -12.40
C MET A 55 6.86 12.63 -11.70
N PRO A 56 7.83 11.91 -12.31
CA PRO A 56 9.09 11.59 -11.64
C PRO A 56 9.87 12.82 -11.18
N ASP A 57 9.89 13.87 -11.99
CA ASP A 57 10.61 15.11 -11.67
C ASP A 57 10.02 15.80 -10.43
N LYS A 58 8.69 15.77 -10.26
CA LYS A 58 8.01 16.30 -9.08
C LYS A 58 8.31 15.46 -7.83
N VAL A 59 8.26 14.13 -7.97
CA VAL A 59 8.56 13.20 -6.87
C VAL A 59 10.02 13.34 -6.45
N GLY A 60 10.95 13.31 -7.42
CA GLY A 60 12.37 13.47 -7.14
C GLY A 60 12.72 14.85 -6.55
N GLY A 61 12.12 15.92 -7.09
CA GLY A 61 12.30 17.27 -6.54
C GLY A 61 11.79 17.40 -5.11
N ALA A 62 10.63 16.83 -4.78
CA ALA A 62 10.12 16.80 -3.42
C ALA A 62 11.04 16.01 -2.48
N HIS A 63 11.54 14.86 -2.91
CA HIS A 63 12.48 14.05 -2.14
C HIS A 63 13.80 14.79 -1.88
N MET A 64 14.37 15.44 -2.90
CA MET A 64 15.57 16.27 -2.72
C MET A 64 15.36 17.42 -1.73
N ALA A 65 14.19 18.06 -1.77
CA ALA A 65 13.86 19.11 -0.80
C ALA A 65 13.75 18.55 0.64
N SER A 66 13.22 17.34 0.79
CA SER A 66 13.13 16.68 2.10
C SER A 66 14.50 16.34 2.67
N LEU A 67 15.47 15.94 1.85
CA LEU A 67 16.85 15.69 2.28
C LEU A 67 17.53 16.95 2.86
N VAL A 68 17.12 18.13 2.42
CA VAL A 68 17.61 19.40 2.97
C VAL A 68 16.85 19.81 4.22
N ALA A 69 15.52 19.66 4.21
CA ALA A 69 14.65 20.15 5.28
C ALA A 69 14.63 19.24 6.52
N MET A 70 14.73 17.91 6.31
CA MET A 70 14.59 16.92 7.38
C MET A 70 15.41 15.63 7.09
N PRO A 71 16.76 15.74 7.00
CA PRO A 71 17.61 14.62 6.59
C PRO A 71 17.43 13.37 7.47
N ASP A 72 17.39 13.53 8.79
CA ASP A 72 17.26 12.40 9.73
C ASP A 72 15.93 11.64 9.56
N VAL A 73 14.86 12.33 9.19
CA VAL A 73 13.57 11.70 8.91
C VAL A 73 13.63 10.88 7.62
N VAL A 74 14.29 11.40 6.59
CA VAL A 74 14.47 10.67 5.32
C VAL A 74 15.33 9.43 5.56
N GLU A 75 16.46 9.56 6.26
CA GLU A 75 17.32 8.44 6.63
C GLU A 75 16.55 7.38 7.45
N PHE A 76 15.75 7.80 8.42
CA PHE A 76 14.90 6.88 9.20
C PHE A 76 13.90 6.13 8.33
N LEU A 77 13.22 6.82 7.39
CA LEU A 77 12.26 6.20 6.48
C LEU A 77 12.93 5.23 5.50
N ASP A 78 14.15 5.50 5.08
CA ASP A 78 14.93 4.61 4.21
C ASP A 78 15.34 3.31 4.93
N HIS A 79 15.43 3.34 6.27
CA HIS A 79 15.64 2.14 7.10
C HIS A 79 14.36 1.29 7.24
N ILE A 80 13.19 1.84 6.91
CA ILE A 80 11.93 1.10 6.89
C ILE A 80 11.73 0.52 5.49
N SER A 81 11.99 -0.76 5.31
CA SER A 81 11.81 -1.42 4.02
C SER A 81 10.34 -1.79 3.78
N ILE A 82 9.84 -1.55 2.56
CA ILE A 82 8.53 -2.03 2.10
C ILE A 82 8.63 -3.47 1.55
N GLN A 83 9.82 -4.01 1.38
CA GLN A 83 10.06 -5.33 0.79
C GLN A 83 11.21 -6.06 1.47
N GLY A 84 10.90 -6.76 2.55
CA GLY A 84 11.69 -7.87 3.12
C GLY A 84 13.21 -7.76 3.09
N GLY A 85 13.79 -7.46 4.23
CA GLY A 85 15.21 -7.54 4.55
C GLY A 85 15.36 -7.75 6.05
N ASP A 86 16.58 -7.78 6.58
CA ASP A 86 16.84 -7.88 8.03
C ASP A 86 16.48 -6.59 8.81
N SER A 87 15.96 -5.58 8.11
CA SER A 87 15.48 -4.30 8.65
C SER A 87 14.02 -4.38 9.09
N ILE A 88 13.53 -3.30 9.68
CA ILE A 88 12.12 -3.12 10.02
C ILE A 88 11.32 -2.99 8.73
N ASN A 89 10.29 -3.80 8.58
CA ASN A 89 9.43 -3.83 7.41
C ASN A 89 8.07 -3.20 7.72
N LEU A 90 7.52 -2.48 6.73
CA LEU A 90 6.13 -2.03 6.73
C LEU A 90 5.34 -2.92 5.76
N GLU A 91 4.41 -3.70 6.30
CA GLU A 91 3.57 -4.60 5.49
C GLU A 91 2.09 -4.28 5.61
N GLU A 92 1.38 -4.47 4.50
CA GLU A 92 -0.09 -4.44 4.45
C GLU A 92 -0.61 -5.86 4.73
N ILE A 93 -1.46 -5.99 5.74
CA ILE A 93 -2.10 -7.25 6.11
C ILE A 93 -3.61 -7.10 5.93
N SER A 94 -4.20 -7.90 5.04
CA SER A 94 -5.64 -7.92 4.81
C SER A 94 -6.34 -8.71 5.90
N MET A 95 -7.44 -8.15 6.42
CA MET A 95 -8.26 -8.78 7.46
C MET A 95 -9.41 -9.62 6.87
N ASP A 96 -9.47 -9.80 5.55
CA ASP A 96 -10.48 -10.59 4.85
C ASP A 96 -10.43 -12.11 5.20
N GLN A 97 -9.33 -12.56 5.77
CA GLN A 97 -9.12 -13.93 6.23
C GLN A 97 -9.40 -14.12 7.73
N LEU A 98 -9.87 -13.10 8.43
CA LEU A 98 -10.25 -13.24 9.83
C LEU A 98 -11.46 -14.17 9.98
N PRO A 99 -11.45 -15.05 10.99
CA PRO A 99 -12.65 -15.81 11.38
C PRO A 99 -13.83 -14.88 11.64
N ILE A 100 -15.03 -15.32 11.28
CA ILE A 100 -16.28 -14.54 11.45
C ILE A 100 -16.47 -14.12 12.92
N GLU A 101 -15.98 -14.89 13.86
CA GLU A 101 -16.00 -14.60 15.31
C GLU A 101 -15.15 -13.38 15.71
N MET A 102 -14.16 -13.02 14.90
CA MET A 102 -13.32 -11.84 15.11
C MET A 102 -13.79 -10.61 14.31
N ASN A 103 -14.80 -10.75 13.46
CA ASN A 103 -15.49 -9.63 12.81
C ASN A 103 -16.26 -8.85 13.87
N SER A 104 -15.73 -7.77 14.34
CA SER A 104 -16.20 -6.87 15.41
C SER A 104 -15.27 -6.84 16.64
N SER A 105 -14.15 -7.56 16.61
CA SER A 105 -13.12 -7.44 17.65
C SER A 105 -12.43 -6.09 17.55
N THR A 106 -11.95 -5.61 18.68
CA THR A 106 -11.13 -4.39 18.71
C THR A 106 -9.67 -4.69 18.37
N LEU A 107 -8.96 -3.68 17.93
CA LEU A 107 -7.50 -3.77 17.73
C LEU A 107 -6.79 -4.24 19.03
N GLY A 108 -7.28 -3.78 20.19
CA GLY A 108 -6.77 -4.20 21.48
C GLY A 108 -6.96 -5.68 21.74
N ASP A 109 -8.05 -6.28 21.29
CA ASP A 109 -8.28 -7.72 21.46
C ASP A 109 -7.33 -8.54 20.57
N LEU A 110 -7.07 -8.07 19.35
CA LEU A 110 -6.12 -8.69 18.42
C LEU A 110 -4.67 -8.67 19.00
N VAL A 111 -4.26 -7.57 19.62
CA VAL A 111 -2.89 -7.38 20.12
C VAL A 111 -2.70 -7.98 21.52
N LYS A 112 -3.77 -8.14 22.32
CA LYS A 112 -3.68 -8.73 23.67
C LYS A 112 -3.14 -10.17 23.69
N HIS A 113 -3.38 -10.92 22.62
CA HIS A 113 -3.01 -12.33 22.57
C HIS A 113 -1.52 -12.58 22.38
N ASP A 114 -0.72 -11.54 22.00
CA ASP A 114 0.70 -11.79 21.79
C ASP A 114 1.59 -10.56 22.04
N LYS A 115 2.66 -10.80 22.75
CA LYS A 115 3.81 -9.88 22.88
C LYS A 115 4.68 -9.94 21.62
N LEU A 116 4.08 -9.80 20.44
CA LEU A 116 4.74 -10.01 19.15
C LEU A 116 5.76 -8.94 18.78
N GLY A 117 5.79 -7.82 19.51
CA GLY A 117 6.72 -6.74 19.23
C GLY A 117 6.46 -6.00 17.91
N ILE A 118 5.28 -6.20 17.32
CA ILE A 118 4.83 -5.43 16.15
C ILE A 118 4.21 -4.10 16.58
N ASN A 119 4.21 -3.14 15.67
CA ASN A 119 3.52 -1.86 15.83
C ASN A 119 2.52 -1.65 14.68
N ILE A 120 1.25 -1.41 15.00
CA ILE A 120 0.22 -1.13 14.02
C ILE A 120 0.16 0.39 13.83
N VAL A 121 0.67 0.86 12.71
CA VAL A 121 0.83 2.29 12.41
C VAL A 121 -0.36 2.87 11.66
N GLY A 122 -1.22 2.03 11.10
CA GLY A 122 -2.39 2.49 10.35
C GLY A 122 -3.38 1.38 10.05
N LEU A 123 -4.59 1.82 9.68
CA LEU A 123 -5.68 0.98 9.23
C LEU A 123 -6.35 1.64 8.03
N LYS A 124 -6.70 0.86 7.02
CA LYS A 124 -7.51 1.29 5.88
C LYS A 124 -8.85 0.57 5.92
N ARG A 125 -9.95 1.32 5.94
CA ARG A 125 -11.31 0.78 5.95
C ARG A 125 -11.78 0.42 4.54
N ALA A 126 -12.83 -0.38 4.44
CA ALA A 126 -13.45 -0.76 3.16
C ALA A 126 -13.89 0.44 2.30
N ASN A 127 -14.30 1.55 2.93
CA ASN A 127 -14.66 2.79 2.24
C ASN A 127 -13.46 3.58 1.68
N GLY A 128 -12.23 3.10 1.92
CA GLY A 128 -10.98 3.72 1.47
C GLY A 128 -10.38 4.73 2.44
N GLU A 129 -11.03 5.03 3.56
CA GLU A 129 -10.50 5.95 4.58
C GLU A 129 -9.33 5.33 5.34
N TYR A 130 -8.34 6.17 5.65
CA TYR A 130 -7.18 5.80 6.45
C TYR A 130 -7.34 6.35 7.86
N GLU A 131 -7.10 5.49 8.86
CA GLU A 131 -6.93 5.86 10.26
C GLU A 131 -5.46 5.65 10.64
N ILE A 132 -4.77 6.74 10.96
CA ILE A 132 -3.35 6.70 11.35
C ILE A 132 -3.27 6.57 12.86
N ASN A 133 -2.37 5.69 13.34
CA ASN A 133 -2.18 5.38 14.75
C ASN A 133 -3.50 4.97 15.43
N PRO A 134 -4.17 3.89 14.95
CA PRO A 134 -5.44 3.44 15.51
C PRO A 134 -5.28 3.03 16.97
N GLY A 135 -6.27 3.39 17.79
CA GLY A 135 -6.26 3.06 19.22
C GLY A 135 -6.71 1.62 19.50
N PRO A 136 -6.49 1.12 20.74
CA PRO A 136 -6.92 -0.23 21.12
C PRO A 136 -8.43 -0.49 20.99
N SER A 137 -9.24 0.56 21.07
CA SER A 137 -10.70 0.50 20.93
C SER A 137 -11.19 0.54 19.48
N THR A 138 -10.28 0.70 18.50
CA THR A 138 -10.63 0.69 17.07
C THR A 138 -11.22 -0.65 16.69
N VAL A 139 -12.45 -0.64 16.18
CA VAL A 139 -13.15 -1.85 15.74
C VAL A 139 -12.61 -2.27 14.38
N LEU A 140 -12.29 -3.56 14.25
CA LEU A 140 -11.87 -4.19 13.03
C LEU A 140 -13.08 -4.74 12.29
N ASP A 141 -13.12 -4.55 10.99
CA ASP A 141 -14.05 -5.21 10.08
C ASP A 141 -13.25 -6.12 9.13
N GLY A 142 -13.88 -7.20 8.65
CA GLY A 142 -13.21 -8.19 7.79
C GLY A 142 -12.76 -7.66 6.42
N ALA A 143 -13.09 -6.42 6.08
CA ALA A 143 -12.67 -5.77 4.83
C ALA A 143 -11.56 -4.72 5.06
N CYS A 144 -11.12 -4.53 6.30
CA CYS A 144 -10.06 -3.57 6.60
C CYS A 144 -8.67 -4.16 6.31
N LYS A 145 -7.71 -3.27 6.15
CA LYS A 145 -6.29 -3.59 5.97
C LYS A 145 -5.48 -2.91 7.05
N LEU A 146 -4.60 -3.66 7.70
CA LEU A 146 -3.68 -3.14 8.71
C LEU A 146 -2.32 -2.85 8.07
N PHE A 147 -1.71 -1.74 8.48
CA PHE A 147 -0.32 -1.41 8.17
C PHE A 147 0.51 -1.67 9.41
N VAL A 148 1.36 -2.69 9.32
CA VAL A 148 2.10 -3.27 10.45
C VAL A 148 3.59 -3.03 10.26
N LEU A 149 4.23 -2.50 11.29
CA LEU A 149 5.66 -2.27 11.36
C LEU A 149 6.29 -3.32 12.29
N GLY A 150 7.29 -4.04 11.79
CA GLY A 150 8.01 -5.06 12.55
C GLY A 150 9.13 -5.69 11.74
N ASN A 151 9.96 -6.51 12.37
CA ASN A 151 10.93 -7.30 11.63
C ASN A 151 10.25 -8.51 10.95
N ALA A 152 10.96 -9.17 10.04
CA ALA A 152 10.41 -10.27 9.23
C ALA A 152 9.89 -11.44 10.08
N GLU A 153 10.48 -11.70 11.24
CA GLU A 153 10.06 -12.77 12.15
C GLU A 153 8.77 -12.39 12.89
N GLN A 154 8.70 -11.17 13.40
CA GLN A 154 7.53 -10.62 14.08
C GLN A 154 6.29 -10.61 13.15
N ILE A 155 6.47 -10.17 11.92
CA ILE A 155 5.38 -10.12 10.92
C ILE A 155 4.95 -11.53 10.51
N ARG A 156 5.88 -12.47 10.31
CA ARG A 156 5.54 -13.87 10.05
C ARG A 156 4.77 -14.50 11.21
N SER A 157 5.18 -14.24 12.44
CA SER A 157 4.49 -14.70 13.65
C SER A 157 3.08 -14.15 13.71
N PHE A 158 2.89 -12.86 13.45
CA PHE A 158 1.57 -12.24 13.40
C PHE A 158 0.69 -12.83 12.30
N ASN A 159 1.21 -13.00 11.09
CA ASN A 159 0.49 -13.66 10.00
C ASN A 159 0.12 -15.11 10.32
N SER A 160 0.94 -15.83 11.07
CA SER A 160 0.62 -17.21 11.47
C SER A 160 -0.56 -17.24 12.45
N ILE A 161 -0.62 -16.32 13.41
CA ILE A 161 -1.75 -16.22 14.36
C ILE A 161 -3.05 -15.97 13.60
N LEU A 162 -3.06 -15.03 12.65
CA LEU A 162 -4.23 -14.75 11.83
C LEU A 162 -4.71 -15.98 11.03
N LYS A 163 -3.79 -16.89 10.67
CA LYS A 163 -4.12 -18.14 9.97
C LYS A 163 -4.53 -19.28 10.91
N TYR A 164 -3.95 -19.34 12.12
CA TYR A 164 -4.24 -20.43 13.09
C TYR A 164 -5.53 -20.24 13.86
N THR A 165 -6.15 -19.08 13.80
CA THR A 165 -7.52 -18.87 14.32
C THR A 165 -8.61 -19.51 13.45
N HIS A 166 -8.24 -20.29 12.44
CA HIS A 166 -9.15 -21.15 11.71
C HIS A 166 -9.20 -22.54 12.38
N PRO A 167 -10.22 -22.90 13.18
CA PRO A 167 -10.47 -24.31 13.48
C PRO A 167 -10.93 -24.98 12.20
N TYR A 168 -10.32 -26.09 11.86
CA TYR A 168 -10.66 -26.97 10.75
C TYR A 168 -12.15 -27.33 10.76
N PRO A 169 -12.73 -27.63 9.54
CA PRO A 169 -14.03 -28.23 9.42
C PRO A 169 -14.03 -29.65 9.99
#